data_e51c49c8411c8aa45168cac499fc8e48
#
_entry.id   e51c49c8411c8aa45168cac499fc8e48
#
_cell.length_a   1.000
_cell.length_b   1.000
_cell.length_c   1.000
_cell.angle_alpha   90.00
_cell.angle_beta   90.00
_cell.angle_gamma   90.00
#
_symmetry.space_group_name_H-M   'P 1'
#
loop_
_entity.id
_entity.type
_entity.pdbx_description
1 polymer ?
#
loop_
_entity_poly.entity_id
_entity_poly.type
_entity_poly.pdbx_seq_one_letter_code
_entity_poly.pdbx_strand_id
1 'polypeptide(L)'
;IFDPVGAGVSSLRNDMTKEIVENYPLALIRGNMSEIKAITKLIDLDTENDSVAKGVDVAASDVISKDNLDINGAIVKALAKELNTVVIASGPIDIISDGEVIFGLENGDEMMPLITGSGCMLTTIIGSYVGANDPLLGGITACALMTIAGENAAEYVRENDLGTGSFRT
;
A
#
# COMPACT_ATOMS: atom_id res chain seq x y z
N ILE A 1 11.21 -5.62 -4.84
CA ILE A 1 9.97 -4.88 -4.55
C ILE A 1 9.05 -5.02 -5.73
N PHE A 2 7.76 -5.22 -5.45
CA PHE A 2 6.75 -5.37 -6.48
C PHE A 2 5.61 -4.36 -6.25
N ASP A 3 5.26 -3.63 -7.31
CA ASP A 3 4.10 -2.73 -7.36
C ASP A 3 3.11 -3.29 -8.40
N PRO A 4 2.03 -3.96 -7.98
CA PRO A 4 1.09 -4.66 -8.86
C PRO A 4 0.11 -3.71 -9.53
N VAL A 5 0.61 -2.68 -10.19
CA VAL A 5 -0.21 -1.62 -10.80
C VAL A 5 -1.35 -2.20 -11.64
N GLY A 6 -2.59 -1.97 -11.21
CA GLY A 6 -3.79 -2.41 -11.88
C GLY A 6 -4.09 -3.91 -11.78
N ALA A 7 -3.57 -4.60 -10.77
CA ALA A 7 -4.06 -5.93 -10.40
C ALA A 7 -5.59 -5.87 -10.17
N GLY A 8 -6.31 -6.85 -10.69
CA GLY A 8 -7.78 -6.88 -10.68
C GLY A 8 -8.45 -6.21 -11.89
N VAL A 9 -7.72 -5.45 -12.71
CA VAL A 9 -8.32 -4.67 -13.83
C VAL A 9 -8.42 -5.47 -15.12
N SER A 10 -7.46 -6.35 -15.41
CA SER A 10 -7.45 -7.16 -16.64
C SER A 10 -6.82 -8.54 -16.42
N SER A 11 -7.19 -9.51 -17.24
CA SER A 11 -6.64 -10.87 -17.19
C SER A 11 -5.10 -10.86 -17.32
N LEU A 12 -4.56 -10.11 -18.28
CA LEU A 12 -3.12 -10.02 -18.46
C LEU A 12 -2.39 -9.54 -17.21
N ARG A 13 -2.90 -8.50 -16.55
CA ARG A 13 -2.30 -8.00 -15.30
C ARG A 13 -2.44 -9.00 -14.16
N ASN A 14 -3.57 -9.68 -14.10
CA ASN A 14 -3.82 -10.72 -13.12
C ASN A 14 -2.86 -11.90 -13.30
N ASP A 15 -2.71 -12.40 -14.52
CA ASP A 15 -1.82 -13.51 -14.84
C ASP A 15 -0.37 -13.16 -14.51
N MET A 16 0.10 -11.96 -14.89
CA MET A 16 1.44 -11.49 -14.54
C MET A 16 1.63 -11.30 -13.04
N THR A 17 0.63 -10.74 -12.35
CA THR A 17 0.69 -10.56 -10.89
C THR A 17 0.81 -11.90 -10.19
N LYS A 18 -0.05 -12.86 -10.57
CA LYS A 18 -0.02 -14.23 -10.02
C LYS A 18 1.32 -14.89 -10.26
N GLU A 19 1.81 -14.85 -11.49
CA GLU A 19 3.13 -15.41 -11.85
C GLU A 19 4.25 -14.83 -10.98
N ILE A 20 4.24 -13.51 -10.74
CA ILE A 20 5.29 -12.86 -9.96
C ILE A 20 5.20 -13.27 -8.48
N VAL A 21 4.02 -13.21 -7.87
CA VAL A 21 3.89 -13.48 -6.42
C VAL A 21 4.09 -14.96 -6.06
N GLU A 22 3.78 -15.87 -6.99
CA GLU A 22 3.95 -17.31 -6.77
C GLU A 22 5.38 -17.83 -7.05
N ASN A 23 6.14 -17.18 -7.95
CA ASN A 23 7.38 -17.75 -8.45
C ASN A 23 8.64 -16.96 -8.06
N TYR A 24 8.51 -15.74 -7.51
CA TYR A 24 9.67 -14.92 -7.19
C TYR A 24 9.68 -14.51 -5.71
N PRO A 25 10.84 -14.58 -5.05
CA PRO A 25 10.96 -14.06 -3.67
C PRO A 25 10.85 -12.54 -3.69
N LEU A 26 9.88 -12.00 -2.98
CA LEU A 26 9.63 -10.58 -2.87
C LEU A 26 10.00 -10.09 -1.47
N ALA A 27 10.82 -9.06 -1.38
CA ALA A 27 11.13 -8.43 -0.10
C ALA A 27 9.96 -7.56 0.40
N LEU A 28 9.22 -6.95 -0.55
CA LEU A 28 8.09 -6.10 -0.24
C LEU A 28 7.14 -5.98 -1.43
N ILE A 29 5.84 -5.98 -1.16
CA ILE A 29 4.76 -5.67 -2.09
C ILE A 29 4.10 -4.36 -1.65
N ARG A 30 3.90 -3.42 -2.57
CA ARG A 30 3.19 -2.17 -2.31
C ARG A 30 2.09 -1.95 -3.35
N GLY A 31 0.87 -1.72 -2.91
CA GLY A 31 -0.26 -1.39 -3.79
C GLY A 31 -1.30 -0.56 -3.04
N ASN A 32 -2.38 -0.14 -3.72
CA ASN A 32 -3.57 0.34 -3.02
C ASN A 32 -4.40 -0.85 -2.50
N MET A 33 -5.42 -0.58 -1.69
CA MET A 33 -6.21 -1.66 -1.07
C MET A 33 -6.93 -2.55 -2.09
N SER A 34 -7.38 -1.99 -3.22
CA SER A 34 -7.99 -2.78 -4.30
C SER A 34 -6.99 -3.76 -4.91
N GLU A 35 -5.75 -3.32 -5.15
CA GLU A 35 -4.69 -4.16 -5.70
C GLU A 35 -4.28 -5.25 -4.71
N ILE A 36 -4.17 -4.93 -3.43
CA ILE A 36 -3.89 -5.92 -2.37
C ILE A 36 -5.00 -6.98 -2.30
N LYS A 37 -6.28 -6.57 -2.28
CA LYS A 37 -7.42 -7.49 -2.34
C LYS A 37 -7.46 -8.31 -3.63
N ALA A 38 -7.01 -7.77 -4.75
CA ALA A 38 -6.91 -8.53 -5.98
C ALA A 38 -5.87 -9.65 -5.87
N ILE A 39 -4.72 -9.39 -5.26
CA ILE A 39 -3.71 -10.44 -5.03
C ILE A 39 -4.26 -11.55 -4.16
N THR A 40 -4.94 -11.24 -3.04
CA THR A 40 -5.50 -12.29 -2.16
C THR A 40 -6.45 -13.22 -2.91
N LYS A 41 -7.27 -12.66 -3.81
CA LYS A 41 -8.17 -13.45 -4.68
C LYS A 41 -7.41 -14.28 -5.71
N LEU A 42 -6.33 -13.75 -6.29
CA LEU A 42 -5.56 -14.45 -7.33
C LEU A 42 -4.82 -15.68 -6.80
N ILE A 43 -4.43 -15.67 -5.53
CA ILE A 43 -3.74 -16.79 -4.87
C ILE A 43 -4.68 -17.65 -4.02
N ASP A 44 -6.00 -17.46 -4.16
CA ASP A 44 -7.04 -18.19 -3.40
C ASP A 44 -6.82 -18.15 -1.86
N LEU A 45 -6.31 -17.01 -1.35
CA LEU A 45 -6.07 -16.83 0.07
C LEU A 45 -7.40 -16.69 0.81
N ASP A 46 -7.69 -17.67 1.67
CA ASP A 46 -8.88 -17.65 2.53
C ASP A 46 -8.68 -16.62 3.66
N THR A 47 -9.25 -15.45 3.48
CA THR A 47 -9.26 -14.39 4.49
C THR A 47 -10.44 -14.51 5.47
N GLU A 48 -11.35 -15.51 5.28
CA GLU A 48 -12.57 -15.67 6.11
C GLU A 48 -12.31 -16.40 7.42
N ASN A 49 -11.21 -17.16 7.52
CA ASN A 49 -10.92 -17.99 8.70
C ASN A 49 -10.38 -17.21 9.91
N ASP A 50 -9.89 -15.99 9.76
CA ASP A 50 -9.62 -15.12 10.90
C ASP A 50 -10.93 -14.49 11.39
N SER A 51 -11.18 -14.58 12.70
CA SER A 51 -12.43 -14.12 13.35
C SER A 51 -12.75 -12.62 13.12
N VAL A 52 -11.82 -11.86 12.57
CA VAL A 52 -11.95 -10.45 12.19
C VAL A 52 -12.42 -10.30 10.73
N ALA A 53 -12.14 -11.29 9.89
CA ALA A 53 -12.44 -11.25 8.46
C ALA A 53 -13.87 -11.67 8.07
N LYS A 54 -14.70 -12.12 9.03
CA LYS A 54 -16.10 -12.52 8.79
C LYS A 54 -17.04 -11.44 8.25
N GLY A 55 -16.51 -10.31 7.84
CA GLY A 55 -17.24 -9.20 7.21
C GLY A 55 -16.74 -8.81 5.82
N VAL A 56 -15.81 -9.56 5.23
CA VAL A 56 -15.13 -9.18 3.97
C VAL A 56 -16.06 -9.23 2.75
N ASP A 57 -17.17 -9.97 2.82
CA ASP A 57 -18.19 -10.03 1.76
C ASP A 57 -19.09 -8.78 1.69
N VAL A 58 -19.02 -7.91 2.67
CA VAL A 58 -19.81 -6.67 2.69
C VAL A 58 -18.86 -5.49 2.45
N ALA A 59 -18.67 -5.14 1.17
CA ALA A 59 -18.28 -3.81 0.69
C ALA A 59 -17.34 -3.02 1.63
N ALA A 60 -16.25 -3.63 2.11
CA ALA A 60 -15.17 -2.85 2.69
C ALA A 60 -14.69 -1.91 1.57
N SER A 61 -14.97 -0.61 1.73
CA SER A 61 -14.50 0.42 0.82
C SER A 61 -13.03 0.20 0.53
N ASP A 62 -12.61 0.32 -0.73
CA ASP A 62 -11.20 0.24 -1.11
C ASP A 62 -10.42 1.46 -0.59
N VAL A 63 -11.13 2.43 -0.02
CA VAL A 63 -10.54 3.56 0.69
C VAL A 63 -10.36 3.18 2.16
N ILE A 64 -9.11 3.14 2.61
CA ILE A 64 -8.76 2.84 3.99
C ILE A 64 -9.20 4.01 4.89
N SER A 65 -9.97 3.71 5.92
CA SER A 65 -10.47 4.66 6.91
C SER A 65 -10.37 4.05 8.31
N LYS A 66 -10.57 4.87 9.34
CA LYS A 66 -10.59 4.38 10.74
C LYS A 66 -11.64 3.30 10.99
N ASP A 67 -12.78 3.38 10.29
CA ASP A 67 -13.90 2.45 10.49
C ASP A 67 -13.63 1.06 9.89
N ASN A 68 -12.73 0.95 8.92
CA ASN A 68 -12.38 -0.32 8.27
C ASN A 68 -10.91 -0.73 8.45
N LEU A 69 -10.18 -0.02 9.33
CA LEU A 69 -8.74 -0.23 9.54
C LEU A 69 -8.43 -1.65 10.00
N ASP A 70 -9.19 -2.18 10.95
CA ASP A 70 -8.98 -3.52 11.50
C ASP A 70 -9.18 -4.60 10.42
N ILE A 71 -10.23 -4.47 9.60
CA ILE A 71 -10.54 -5.41 8.52
C ILE A 71 -9.46 -5.37 7.44
N ASN A 72 -9.12 -4.18 6.96
CA ASN A 72 -8.07 -4.01 5.95
C ASN A 72 -6.70 -4.42 6.50
N GLY A 73 -6.41 -4.14 7.77
CA GLY A 73 -5.20 -4.58 8.45
C GLY A 73 -5.07 -6.10 8.51
N ALA A 74 -6.16 -6.80 8.80
CA ALA A 74 -6.19 -8.26 8.81
C ALA A 74 -5.88 -8.84 7.42
N ILE A 75 -6.44 -8.26 6.35
CA ILE A 75 -6.16 -8.68 4.96
C ILE A 75 -4.68 -8.47 4.61
N VAL A 76 -4.13 -7.28 4.91
CA VAL A 76 -2.71 -6.96 4.66
C VAL A 76 -1.80 -7.92 5.41
N LYS A 77 -2.09 -8.16 6.69
CA LYS A 77 -1.33 -9.10 7.53
C LYS A 77 -1.40 -10.54 7.01
N ALA A 78 -2.58 -11.02 6.64
CA ALA A 78 -2.76 -12.36 6.10
C ALA A 78 -1.96 -12.56 4.81
N LEU A 79 -2.01 -11.58 3.90
CA LEU A 79 -1.23 -11.63 2.65
C LEU A 79 0.28 -11.60 2.91
N ALA A 80 0.73 -10.74 3.82
CA ALA A 80 2.14 -10.65 4.20
C ALA A 80 2.66 -11.99 4.77
N LYS A 81 1.86 -12.63 5.62
CA LYS A 81 2.18 -13.93 6.22
C LYS A 81 2.22 -15.05 5.18
N GLU A 82 1.22 -15.12 4.29
CA GLU A 82 1.13 -16.14 3.25
C GLU A 82 2.31 -16.10 2.30
N LEU A 83 2.68 -14.90 1.84
CA LEU A 83 3.77 -14.71 0.89
C LEU A 83 5.15 -14.56 1.57
N ASN A 84 5.22 -14.59 2.91
CA ASN A 84 6.44 -14.36 3.68
C ASN A 84 7.18 -13.09 3.22
N THR A 85 6.47 -11.97 3.15
CA THR A 85 6.95 -10.70 2.64
C THR A 85 6.37 -9.54 3.43
N VAL A 86 6.91 -8.34 3.26
CA VAL A 86 6.25 -7.12 3.77
C VAL A 86 5.20 -6.67 2.76
N VAL A 87 4.01 -6.30 3.24
CA VAL A 87 2.93 -5.76 2.41
C VAL A 87 2.57 -4.36 2.87
N ILE A 88 2.47 -3.44 1.93
CA ILE A 88 2.02 -2.06 2.14
C ILE A 88 0.75 -1.83 1.31
N ALA A 89 -0.35 -1.53 2.00
CA ALA A 89 -1.56 -1.00 1.37
C ALA A 89 -1.60 0.52 1.57
N SER A 90 -1.37 1.27 0.50
CA SER A 90 -1.37 2.74 0.57
C SER A 90 -2.75 3.34 0.39
N GLY A 91 -3.03 4.41 1.13
CA GLY A 91 -4.31 5.11 1.14
C GLY A 91 -4.27 6.36 2.01
N PRO A 92 -5.42 6.89 2.43
CA PRO A 92 -5.48 7.95 3.44
C PRO A 92 -4.82 7.56 4.77
N ILE A 93 -4.82 6.27 5.08
CA ILE A 93 -4.00 5.66 6.13
C ILE A 93 -3.23 4.54 5.43
N ASP A 94 -1.91 4.57 5.47
CA ASP A 94 -1.11 3.47 4.96
C ASP A 94 -1.09 2.33 5.99
N ILE A 95 -1.35 1.11 5.54
CA ILE A 95 -1.27 -0.10 6.37
C ILE A 95 -0.04 -0.89 5.94
N ILE A 96 0.82 -1.23 6.90
CA ILE A 96 2.08 -1.96 6.67
C ILE A 96 2.12 -3.18 7.58
N SER A 97 2.45 -4.35 7.03
CA SER A 97 2.62 -5.56 7.82
C SER A 97 3.70 -6.47 7.23
N ASP A 98 4.38 -7.20 8.12
CA ASP A 98 5.28 -8.31 7.81
C ASP A 98 4.65 -9.69 8.04
N GLY A 99 3.36 -9.72 8.37
CA GLY A 99 2.63 -10.92 8.75
C GLY A 99 2.55 -11.18 10.26
N GLU A 100 3.36 -10.50 11.08
CA GLU A 100 3.32 -10.60 12.54
C GLU A 100 2.73 -9.35 13.20
N VAL A 101 3.13 -8.17 12.76
CA VAL A 101 2.66 -6.88 13.27
C VAL A 101 1.95 -6.07 12.18
N ILE A 102 1.12 -5.12 12.61
CA ILE A 102 0.44 -4.17 11.72
C ILE A 102 0.79 -2.76 12.18
N PHE A 103 1.21 -1.93 11.25
CA PHE A 103 1.41 -0.50 11.46
C PHE A 103 0.42 0.28 10.61
N GLY A 104 -0.16 1.35 11.17
CA GLY A 104 -0.94 2.35 10.47
C GLY A 104 -0.20 3.68 10.47
N LEU A 105 -0.01 4.29 9.30
CA LEU A 105 0.55 5.63 9.15
C LEU A 105 -0.58 6.57 8.69
N GLU A 106 -0.98 7.48 9.57
CA GLU A 106 -2.02 8.48 9.33
C GLU A 106 -1.35 9.84 9.07
N ASN A 107 -0.58 9.91 8.00
CA ASN A 107 0.12 11.11 7.54
C ASN A 107 -0.17 11.36 6.06
N GLY A 108 0.11 12.55 5.60
CA GLY A 108 -0.03 12.93 4.21
C GLY A 108 -1.09 14.01 4.00
N ASP A 109 -1.34 14.34 2.74
CA ASP A 109 -2.24 15.42 2.36
C ASP A 109 -3.12 15.02 1.17
N GLU A 110 -4.32 15.55 1.12
CA GLU A 110 -5.30 15.30 0.04
C GLU A 110 -4.83 15.73 -1.35
N MET A 111 -3.77 16.53 -1.45
CA MET A 111 -3.14 16.88 -2.72
C MET A 111 -2.30 15.75 -3.30
N MET A 112 -1.78 14.84 -2.48
CA MET A 112 -0.88 13.76 -2.94
C MET A 112 -1.51 12.89 -4.04
N PRO A 113 -2.76 12.40 -3.93
CA PRO A 113 -3.39 11.60 -4.98
C PRO A 113 -3.71 12.41 -6.26
N LEU A 114 -3.71 13.74 -6.21
CA LEU A 114 -3.91 14.59 -7.38
C LEU A 114 -2.65 14.67 -8.27
N ILE A 115 -1.51 14.19 -7.77
CA ILE A 115 -0.25 14.21 -8.50
C ILE A 115 -0.02 12.86 -9.18
N THR A 116 -0.10 12.84 -10.49
CA THR A 116 0.18 11.63 -11.28
C THR A 116 1.61 11.13 -11.03
N GLY A 117 1.72 9.84 -10.71
CA GLY A 117 3.01 9.19 -10.46
C GLY A 117 3.48 9.23 -9.01
N SER A 118 2.71 9.79 -8.08
CA SER A 118 3.03 9.78 -6.64
C SER A 118 3.25 8.34 -6.11
N GLY A 119 2.43 7.38 -6.57
CA GLY A 119 2.61 5.97 -6.24
C GLY A 119 3.95 5.41 -6.72
N CYS A 120 4.33 5.67 -7.98
CA CYS A 120 5.62 5.22 -8.52
C CYS A 120 6.81 5.87 -7.80
N MET A 121 6.67 7.14 -7.41
CA MET A 121 7.69 7.81 -6.59
C MET A 121 7.85 7.10 -5.24
N LEU A 122 6.75 6.83 -4.55
CA LEU A 122 6.77 6.10 -3.28
C LEU A 122 7.45 4.73 -3.45
N THR A 123 7.08 3.94 -4.46
CA THR A 123 7.68 2.63 -4.71
C THR A 123 9.19 2.74 -4.95
N THR A 124 9.66 3.79 -5.63
CA THR A 124 11.09 4.03 -5.85
C THR A 124 11.82 4.37 -4.55
N ILE A 125 11.21 5.21 -3.70
CA ILE A 125 11.76 5.55 -2.38
C ILE A 125 11.83 4.29 -1.50
N ILE A 126 10.75 3.50 -1.46
CA ILE A 126 10.74 2.21 -0.76
C ILE A 126 11.90 1.33 -1.23
N GLY A 127 12.13 1.24 -2.54
CA GLY A 127 13.24 0.47 -3.11
C GLY A 127 14.60 0.88 -2.58
N SER A 128 14.81 2.18 -2.42
CA SER A 128 16.05 2.73 -1.89
C SER A 128 16.26 2.39 -0.41
N TYR A 129 15.21 2.50 0.40
CA TYR A 129 15.28 2.22 1.84
C TYR A 129 15.38 0.72 2.15
N VAL A 130 14.62 -0.11 1.45
CA VAL A 130 14.66 -1.58 1.60
C VAL A 130 16.00 -2.16 1.12
N GLY A 131 16.62 -1.54 0.12
CA GLY A 131 17.96 -1.94 -0.33
C GLY A 131 19.06 -1.72 0.70
N ALA A 132 18.83 -0.86 1.71
CA ALA A 132 19.79 -0.51 2.75
C ALA A 132 19.41 -0.97 4.17
N ASN A 133 18.18 -1.48 4.35
CA ASN A 133 17.62 -1.80 5.67
C ASN A 133 16.76 -3.07 5.62
N ASP A 134 16.31 -3.50 6.80
CA ASP A 134 15.22 -4.47 6.93
C ASP A 134 13.97 -3.99 6.15
N PRO A 135 13.28 -4.89 5.41
CA PRO A 135 12.15 -4.51 4.56
C PRO A 135 11.00 -3.80 5.29
N LEU A 136 10.68 -4.22 6.53
CA LEU A 136 9.62 -3.59 7.31
C LEU A 136 10.00 -2.17 7.72
N LEU A 137 11.19 -2.01 8.29
CA LEU A 137 11.70 -0.69 8.70
C LEU A 137 11.89 0.22 7.49
N GLY A 138 12.44 -0.31 6.39
CA GLY A 138 12.62 0.42 5.13
C GLY A 138 11.30 0.90 4.56
N GLY A 139 10.27 0.05 4.54
CA GLY A 139 8.93 0.38 4.08
C GLY A 139 8.26 1.47 4.92
N ILE A 140 8.28 1.32 6.26
CA ILE A 140 7.72 2.32 7.19
C ILE A 140 8.41 3.68 7.01
N THR A 141 9.75 3.68 6.98
CA THR A 141 10.53 4.92 6.84
C THR A 141 10.25 5.62 5.51
N ALA A 142 10.17 4.88 4.41
CA ALA A 142 9.88 5.44 3.10
C ALA A 142 8.47 6.03 3.01
N CYS A 143 7.46 5.36 3.57
CA CYS A 143 6.10 5.89 3.64
C CYS A 143 6.06 7.17 4.49
N ALA A 144 6.65 7.16 5.69
CA ALA A 144 6.70 8.33 6.55
C ALA A 144 7.42 9.52 5.89
N LEU A 145 8.55 9.27 5.21
CA LEU A 145 9.26 10.32 4.47
C LEU A 145 8.37 10.93 3.37
N MET A 146 7.74 10.09 2.57
CA MET A 146 6.90 10.54 1.45
C MET A 146 5.69 11.35 1.94
N THR A 147 5.03 10.89 3.00
CA THR A 147 3.84 11.56 3.54
C THR A 147 4.18 12.89 4.21
N ILE A 148 5.26 12.94 5.00
CA ILE A 148 5.74 14.19 5.62
C ILE A 148 6.20 15.20 4.54
N ALA A 149 6.89 14.73 3.51
CA ALA A 149 7.25 15.61 2.38
C ALA A 149 6.01 16.14 1.65
N GLY A 150 4.97 15.29 1.52
CA GLY A 150 3.68 15.68 0.95
C GLY A 150 2.96 16.75 1.78
N GLU A 151 2.94 16.61 3.10
CA GLU A 151 2.39 17.63 4.01
C GLU A 151 3.09 18.98 3.85
N ASN A 152 4.43 18.98 3.88
CA ASN A 152 5.23 20.20 3.71
C ASN A 152 5.00 20.85 2.34
N ALA A 153 4.93 20.05 1.28
CA ALA A 153 4.65 20.55 -0.07
C ALA A 153 3.23 21.14 -0.17
N ALA A 154 2.24 20.53 0.45
CA ALA A 154 0.87 21.02 0.46
C ALA A 154 0.75 22.35 1.24
N GLU A 155 1.41 22.46 2.38
CA GLU A 155 1.49 23.68 3.16
C GLU A 155 2.10 24.82 2.31
N TYR A 156 3.24 24.58 1.68
CA TYR A 156 3.89 25.57 0.81
C TYR A 156 2.99 26.03 -0.35
N VAL A 157 2.28 25.09 -1.00
CA VAL A 157 1.36 25.41 -2.09
C VAL A 157 0.21 26.30 -1.61
N ARG A 158 -0.37 26.01 -0.45
CA ARG A 158 -1.47 26.79 0.14
C ARG A 158 -1.01 28.17 0.58
N GLU A 159 0.12 28.28 1.27
CA GLU A 159 0.67 29.55 1.75
C GLU A 159 1.03 30.52 0.64
N ASN A 160 1.42 30.01 -0.55
CA ASN A 160 1.83 30.82 -1.69
C ASN A 160 0.74 30.94 -2.77
N ASP A 161 -0.49 30.49 -2.50
CA ASP A 161 -1.61 30.50 -3.45
C ASP A 161 -1.25 29.87 -4.81
N LEU A 162 -0.58 28.72 -4.76
CA LEU A 162 -0.11 27.99 -5.92
C LEU A 162 -1.05 26.81 -6.27
N GLY A 163 -0.94 26.28 -7.48
CA GLY A 163 -1.67 25.10 -7.92
C GLY A 163 -0.91 23.80 -7.67
N THR A 164 -1.59 22.66 -7.90
CA THR A 164 -1.03 21.31 -7.74
C THR A 164 0.22 21.05 -8.59
N GLY A 165 0.43 21.82 -9.67
CA GLY A 165 1.66 21.75 -10.48
C GLY A 165 2.92 22.13 -9.71
N SER A 166 2.81 22.98 -8.68
CA SER A 166 3.91 23.40 -7.83
C SER A 166 4.18 22.47 -6.64
N PHE A 167 3.32 21.48 -6.42
CA PHE A 167 3.48 20.50 -5.35
C PHE A 167 4.76 19.64 -5.49
N ARG A 168 5.29 19.51 -6.70
CA ARG A 168 6.46 18.66 -7.01
C ARG A 168 7.79 19.44 -6.96
N THR A 169 7.74 20.74 -6.83
CA THR A 169 8.91 21.63 -6.78
C THR A 169 9.36 21.89 -5.36
#